data_c1a09979dd5d7531b6dee0c6a28019a7
#
_entry.id   c1a09979dd5d7531b6dee0c6a28019a7
#
_cell.length_a   1.000
_cell.length_b   1.000
_cell.length_c   1.000
_cell.angle_alpha   90.00
_cell.angle_beta   90.00
_cell.angle_gamma   90.00
#
_symmetry.space_group_name_H-M   'P 1'
#
loop_
_entity.id
_entity.type
_entity.pdbx_description
1 polymer ?
#
loop_
_entity_poly.entity_id
_entity_poly.type
_entity_poly.pdbx_seq_one_letter_code
_entity_poly.pdbx_strand_id
1 'polypeptide(L)'
;MRNIRVEKVQSRTEVNDFIELPKRIYADNKYYVPDLDLDIRENLTKVQAFIAYNDVGDAVGRVAAFINQKANVKWGQKAVRFSQIDFINDFDVAKALMDAVEEWGHEQGMDKVMGPMGQYDFDKEGMLVEGFDQLSSIIEIYNASYYPALIEKLGYTKAADWVQTRMEIPKVVPKMYSRVAKYARETLGLKVKKLTTREITKGGYGKRIFHLLNEAYSPLFGFTEMPPQQVEQYTNQYVRLVDKRLLTIIENEKEEIVGTCVTMGSLSQALRKSRGRLFPFGWLHLIGSLKWKHEDTVQLLLIAVKPDYQGYGVSALMFEDLIPIYNELGFKWAEAGPQLEYNHKELSQWRPLNPEIIKRRRCYTKAIK
;
A
#
# COMPACT_ATOMS: atom_id res chain seq x y z
N MET A 1 1.53 21.52 31.08
CA MET A 1 1.08 20.44 30.17
C MET A 1 -0.27 20.83 29.62
N ARG A 2 -0.45 20.80 28.30
CA ARG A 2 -1.77 20.94 27.69
C ARG A 2 -2.59 19.72 28.08
N ASN A 3 -3.86 19.91 28.43
CA ASN A 3 -4.74 18.80 28.78
C ASN A 3 -5.22 18.13 27.48
N ILE A 4 -4.53 17.07 27.02
CA ILE A 4 -4.94 16.30 25.86
C ILE A 4 -5.83 15.15 26.35
N ARG A 5 -7.06 15.12 25.84
CA ARG A 5 -8.04 14.06 26.13
C ARG A 5 -8.11 13.09 24.95
N VAL A 6 -7.86 11.81 25.20
CA VAL A 6 -7.98 10.76 24.17
C VAL A 6 -9.27 9.99 24.42
N GLU A 7 -10.06 9.82 23.37
CA GLU A 7 -11.33 9.09 23.39
C GLU A 7 -11.34 7.95 22.40
N LYS A 8 -12.03 6.86 22.72
CA LYS A 8 -12.34 5.78 21.78
C LYS A 8 -13.38 6.28 20.79
N VAL A 9 -13.15 6.08 19.50
CA VAL A 9 -14.07 6.51 18.44
C VAL A 9 -15.31 5.61 18.43
N GLN A 10 -16.46 6.15 18.79
CA GLN A 10 -17.75 5.43 18.89
C GLN A 10 -18.91 6.22 18.29
N SER A 11 -18.95 7.53 18.50
CA SER A 11 -20.01 8.39 18.00
C SER A 11 -19.81 8.80 16.54
N ARG A 12 -20.90 9.25 15.90
CA ARG A 12 -20.83 9.80 14.54
C ARG A 12 -19.94 11.04 14.45
N THR A 13 -19.88 11.84 15.52
CA THR A 13 -19.03 13.03 15.57
C THR A 13 -17.57 12.64 15.57
N GLU A 14 -17.15 11.74 16.46
CA GLU A 14 -15.76 11.23 16.52
C GLU A 14 -15.33 10.56 15.24
N VAL A 15 -16.20 9.77 14.59
CA VAL A 15 -15.94 9.19 13.27
C VAL A 15 -15.69 10.28 12.21
N ASN A 16 -16.49 11.34 12.22
CA ASN A 16 -16.29 12.45 11.28
C ASN A 16 -15.00 13.22 11.58
N ASP A 17 -14.69 13.49 12.84
CA ASP A 17 -13.46 14.15 13.25
C ASP A 17 -12.25 13.31 12.88
N PHE A 18 -12.32 12.00 13.08
CA PHE A 18 -11.28 11.05 12.67
C PHE A 18 -10.99 11.11 11.16
N ILE A 19 -12.04 11.21 10.32
CA ILE A 19 -11.91 11.28 8.86
C ILE A 19 -11.39 12.64 8.40
N GLU A 20 -11.89 13.74 8.99
CA GLU A 20 -11.57 15.09 8.55
C GLU A 20 -10.22 15.62 9.07
N LEU A 21 -9.70 15.05 10.17
CA LEU A 21 -8.47 15.53 10.80
C LEU A 21 -7.27 15.60 9.84
N PRO A 22 -6.88 14.54 9.10
CA PRO A 22 -5.75 14.63 8.18
C PRO A 22 -5.97 15.64 7.06
N LYS A 23 -7.20 15.82 6.59
CA LYS A 23 -7.54 16.83 5.57
C LYS A 23 -7.33 18.25 6.08
N ARG A 24 -7.46 18.48 7.41
CA ARG A 24 -7.16 19.76 8.06
C ARG A 24 -5.65 19.93 8.27
N ILE A 25 -4.97 18.90 8.80
CA ILE A 25 -3.52 18.92 9.02
C ILE A 25 -2.75 19.20 7.71
N TYR A 26 -3.19 18.60 6.61
CA TYR A 26 -2.53 18.70 5.32
C TYR A 26 -3.23 19.62 4.31
N ALA A 27 -4.07 20.56 4.76
CA ALA A 27 -4.88 21.41 3.88
C ALA A 27 -4.06 22.13 2.81
N ASP A 28 -2.89 22.66 3.19
CA ASP A 28 -1.98 23.41 2.31
C ASP A 28 -0.86 22.54 1.73
N ASN A 29 -0.87 21.24 1.98
CA ASN A 29 0.18 20.36 1.51
C ASN A 29 -0.10 19.83 0.11
N LYS A 30 0.73 20.23 -0.86
CA LYS A 30 0.56 19.84 -2.27
C LYS A 30 0.91 18.37 -2.57
N TYR A 31 1.55 17.68 -1.66
CA TYR A 31 1.98 16.28 -1.81
C TYR A 31 1.04 15.27 -1.14
N TYR A 32 0.18 15.74 -0.25
CA TYR A 32 -0.81 14.89 0.41
C TYR A 32 -1.92 14.44 -0.55
N VAL A 33 -2.24 13.16 -0.51
CA VAL A 33 -3.37 12.53 -1.21
C VAL A 33 -4.29 11.93 -0.16
N PRO A 34 -5.53 12.43 -0.04
CA PRO A 34 -6.47 11.92 0.96
C PRO A 34 -6.93 10.50 0.64
N ASP A 35 -7.16 9.72 1.68
CA ASP A 35 -7.87 8.45 1.59
C ASP A 35 -9.33 8.66 1.20
N LEU A 36 -9.96 7.62 0.67
CA LEU A 36 -11.40 7.63 0.46
C LEU A 36 -12.12 7.55 1.81
N ASP A 37 -13.03 8.48 2.06
CA ASP A 37 -13.82 8.52 3.31
C ASP A 37 -14.56 7.21 3.59
N LEU A 38 -15.01 6.53 2.52
CA LEU A 38 -15.69 5.24 2.62
C LEU A 38 -14.77 4.14 3.12
N ASP A 39 -13.52 4.11 2.66
CA ASP A 39 -12.53 3.11 3.06
C ASP A 39 -12.14 3.32 4.54
N ILE A 40 -11.99 4.58 4.98
CA ILE A 40 -11.74 4.88 6.39
C ILE A 40 -12.93 4.41 7.26
N ARG A 41 -14.18 4.71 6.86
CA ARG A 41 -15.39 4.29 7.60
C ARG A 41 -15.48 2.77 7.69
N GLU A 42 -15.22 2.05 6.60
CA GLU A 42 -15.21 0.59 6.60
C GLU A 42 -14.12 0.05 7.55
N ASN A 43 -12.91 0.62 7.49
CA ASN A 43 -11.82 0.18 8.36
C ASN A 43 -12.13 0.40 9.85
N LEU A 44 -12.76 1.53 10.20
CA LEU A 44 -13.15 1.83 11.59
C LEU A 44 -14.09 0.79 12.20
N THR A 45 -14.79 -0.02 11.41
CA THR A 45 -15.61 -1.12 11.91
C THR A 45 -14.80 -2.36 12.34
N LYS A 46 -13.50 -2.40 12.00
CA LYS A 46 -12.61 -3.57 12.17
C LYS A 46 -11.48 -3.32 13.16
N VAL A 47 -11.34 -2.09 13.67
CA VAL A 47 -10.22 -1.66 14.50
C VAL A 47 -10.69 -0.90 15.72
N GLN A 48 -9.86 -0.82 16.77
CA GLN A 48 -10.05 0.13 17.86
C GLN A 48 -9.43 1.46 17.46
N ALA A 49 -10.22 2.49 17.28
CA ALA A 49 -9.74 3.82 16.93
C ALA A 49 -9.78 4.76 18.13
N PHE A 50 -8.80 5.67 18.15
CA PHE A 50 -8.66 6.71 19.17
C PHE A 50 -8.54 8.07 18.51
N ILE A 51 -9.11 9.09 19.15
CA ILE A 51 -9.02 10.48 18.73
C ILE A 51 -8.61 11.34 19.91
N ALA A 52 -7.68 12.26 19.71
CA ALA A 52 -7.18 13.18 20.70
C ALA A 52 -7.78 14.57 20.49
N TYR A 53 -8.29 15.17 21.56
CA TYR A 53 -8.84 16.51 21.61
C TYR A 53 -7.99 17.41 22.50
N ASN A 54 -7.86 18.68 22.12
CA ASN A 54 -7.27 19.72 22.97
C ASN A 54 -8.31 20.26 23.99
N ASP A 55 -7.89 21.20 24.82
CA ASP A 55 -8.69 21.82 25.88
C ASP A 55 -9.91 22.62 25.38
N VAL A 56 -9.90 23.03 24.10
CA VAL A 56 -11.04 23.74 23.48
C VAL A 56 -11.97 22.79 22.69
N GLY A 57 -11.65 21.49 22.65
CA GLY A 57 -12.47 20.47 22.01
C GLY A 57 -12.17 20.25 20.53
N ASP A 58 -11.07 20.79 20.00
CA ASP A 58 -10.66 20.49 18.63
C ASP A 58 -9.93 19.14 18.55
N ALA A 59 -10.24 18.33 17.56
CA ALA A 59 -9.49 17.12 17.29
C ALA A 59 -8.07 17.50 16.78
N VAL A 60 -7.05 16.97 17.45
CA VAL A 60 -5.63 17.29 17.20
C VAL A 60 -4.78 16.06 16.88
N GLY A 61 -5.33 14.85 17.04
CA GLY A 61 -4.64 13.61 16.71
C GLY A 61 -5.59 12.44 16.57
N ARG A 62 -5.21 11.45 15.78
CA ARG A 62 -5.94 10.18 15.60
C ARG A 62 -4.99 9.01 15.48
N VAL A 63 -5.41 7.82 15.85
CA VAL A 63 -4.71 6.56 15.59
C VAL A 63 -5.70 5.40 15.65
N ALA A 64 -5.47 4.37 14.84
CA ALA A 64 -6.20 3.11 14.92
C ALA A 64 -5.26 2.00 15.39
N ALA A 65 -5.78 1.07 16.21
CA ALA A 65 -5.05 -0.07 16.73
C ALA A 65 -5.84 -1.37 16.52
N PHE A 66 -5.15 -2.46 16.25
CA PHE A 66 -5.77 -3.78 16.08
C PHE A 66 -4.78 -4.90 16.34
N ILE A 67 -5.30 -6.11 16.57
CA ILE A 67 -4.50 -7.31 16.78
C ILE A 67 -4.72 -8.24 15.59
N ASN A 68 -3.63 -8.50 14.85
CA ASN A 68 -3.64 -9.50 13.81
C ASN A 68 -3.17 -10.85 14.37
N GLN A 69 -4.12 -11.68 14.82
CA GLN A 69 -3.83 -12.97 15.43
C GLN A 69 -3.05 -13.92 14.50
N LYS A 70 -3.37 -13.92 13.19
CA LYS A 70 -2.64 -14.74 12.21
C LYS A 70 -1.19 -14.32 12.08
N ALA A 71 -0.94 -12.99 12.04
CA ALA A 71 0.43 -12.46 12.03
C ALA A 71 1.17 -12.82 13.31
N ASN A 72 0.52 -12.64 14.47
CA ASN A 72 1.13 -12.95 15.75
C ASN A 72 1.53 -14.43 15.86
N VAL A 73 0.67 -15.34 15.43
CA VAL A 73 0.98 -16.78 15.37
C VAL A 73 2.12 -17.06 14.38
N LYS A 74 2.03 -16.54 13.15
CA LYS A 74 3.04 -16.77 12.11
C LYS A 74 4.43 -16.29 12.50
N TRP A 75 4.51 -15.11 13.12
CA TRP A 75 5.78 -14.47 13.48
C TRP A 75 6.21 -14.73 14.93
N GLY A 76 5.49 -15.57 15.68
CA GLY A 76 5.84 -15.93 17.07
C GLY A 76 5.89 -14.71 18.00
N GLN A 77 4.93 -13.79 17.91
CA GLN A 77 4.93 -12.52 18.65
C GLN A 77 3.56 -12.22 19.26
N LYS A 78 3.53 -11.27 20.20
CA LYS A 78 2.31 -10.71 20.80
C LYS A 78 2.26 -9.22 20.54
N ALA A 79 2.01 -8.84 19.28
CA ALA A 79 2.03 -7.45 18.85
C ALA A 79 0.62 -6.89 18.63
N VAL A 80 0.37 -5.67 19.13
CA VAL A 80 -0.66 -4.79 18.62
C VAL A 80 -0.09 -3.99 17.44
N ARG A 81 -0.83 -3.90 16.37
CA ARG A 81 -0.49 -3.04 15.22
C ARG A 81 -1.22 -1.72 15.33
N PHE A 82 -0.55 -0.62 14.98
CA PHE A 82 -1.21 0.67 14.76
C PHE A 82 -1.20 1.08 13.30
N SER A 83 -2.22 1.85 12.91
CA SER A 83 -2.41 2.40 11.56
C SER A 83 -3.12 3.75 11.63
N GLN A 84 -3.34 4.41 10.48
CA GLN A 84 -4.11 5.66 10.38
C GLN A 84 -3.74 6.70 11.44
N ILE A 85 -2.44 6.85 11.71
CA ILE A 85 -1.92 7.80 12.69
C ILE A 85 -1.71 9.17 12.04
N ASP A 86 -2.37 10.21 12.59
CA ASP A 86 -2.16 11.59 12.22
C ASP A 86 -2.26 12.47 13.46
N PHE A 87 -1.36 13.45 13.58
CA PHE A 87 -1.36 14.38 14.69
C PHE A 87 -0.67 15.70 14.33
N ILE A 88 -1.03 16.78 15.02
CA ILE A 88 -0.36 18.08 14.89
C ILE A 88 1.07 18.00 15.42
N ASN A 89 1.94 18.96 15.08
CA ASN A 89 3.31 19.00 15.57
C ASN A 89 3.36 19.34 17.08
N ASP A 90 2.98 18.37 17.88
CA ASP A 90 2.94 18.46 19.34
C ASP A 90 3.29 17.10 19.95
N PHE A 91 4.33 17.08 20.78
CA PHE A 91 4.82 15.85 21.43
C PHE A 91 3.81 15.27 22.43
N ASP A 92 3.09 16.12 23.15
CA ASP A 92 2.08 15.64 24.14
C ASP A 92 0.91 14.95 23.43
N VAL A 93 0.52 15.42 22.23
CA VAL A 93 -0.50 14.77 21.42
C VAL A 93 -0.02 13.41 20.90
N ALA A 94 1.21 13.36 20.33
CA ALA A 94 1.80 12.09 19.86
C ALA A 94 1.91 11.08 21.01
N LYS A 95 2.37 11.54 22.19
CA LYS A 95 2.50 10.73 23.39
C LYS A 95 1.15 10.18 23.84
N ALA A 96 0.13 11.02 23.97
CA ALA A 96 -1.19 10.62 24.45
C ALA A 96 -1.84 9.57 23.53
N LEU A 97 -1.68 9.69 22.21
CA LEU A 97 -2.17 8.71 21.25
C LEU A 97 -1.45 7.37 21.37
N MET A 98 -0.11 7.40 21.47
CA MET A 98 0.66 6.16 21.54
C MET A 98 0.51 5.48 22.90
N ASP A 99 0.39 6.25 23.99
CA ASP A 99 0.04 5.70 25.32
C ASP A 99 -1.30 4.95 25.28
N ALA A 100 -2.32 5.50 24.60
CA ALA A 100 -3.63 4.84 24.47
C ALA A 100 -3.54 3.53 23.65
N VAL A 101 -2.68 3.46 22.63
CA VAL A 101 -2.41 2.23 21.86
C VAL A 101 -1.67 1.22 22.73
N GLU A 102 -0.67 1.66 23.48
CA GLU A 102 0.14 0.81 24.38
C GLU A 102 -0.72 0.22 25.50
N GLU A 103 -1.54 1.05 26.16
CA GLU A 103 -2.46 0.63 27.22
C GLU A 103 -3.50 -0.38 26.69
N TRP A 104 -4.16 -0.05 25.58
CA TRP A 104 -5.11 -0.99 24.97
C TRP A 104 -4.44 -2.29 24.55
N GLY A 105 -3.24 -2.24 23.97
CA GLY A 105 -2.48 -3.43 23.61
C GLY A 105 -2.16 -4.29 24.82
N HIS A 106 -1.72 -3.68 25.93
CA HIS A 106 -1.44 -4.37 27.19
C HIS A 106 -2.71 -5.02 27.77
N GLU A 107 -3.85 -4.30 27.79
CA GLU A 107 -5.15 -4.85 28.21
C GLU A 107 -5.55 -6.11 27.40
N GLN A 108 -5.14 -6.17 26.13
CA GLN A 108 -5.38 -7.33 25.26
C GLN A 108 -4.31 -8.42 25.37
N GLY A 109 -3.35 -8.30 26.31
CA GLY A 109 -2.29 -9.26 26.54
C GLY A 109 -1.15 -9.23 25.50
N MET A 110 -0.99 -8.11 24.84
CA MET A 110 0.15 -7.87 23.93
C MET A 110 1.34 -7.30 24.72
N ASP A 111 2.56 -7.59 24.26
CA ASP A 111 3.80 -7.14 24.86
C ASP A 111 4.61 -6.20 23.94
N LYS A 112 4.06 -5.89 22.77
CA LYS A 112 4.74 -5.08 21.75
C LYS A 112 3.74 -4.27 20.93
N VAL A 113 4.13 -3.04 20.55
CA VAL A 113 3.47 -2.22 19.53
C VAL A 113 4.30 -2.24 18.26
N MET A 114 3.64 -2.32 17.11
CA MET A 114 4.27 -2.30 15.78
C MET A 114 3.44 -1.50 14.79
N GLY A 115 4.08 -0.68 13.96
CA GLY A 115 3.38 0.05 12.89
C GLY A 115 4.12 1.30 12.39
N PRO A 116 3.50 2.10 11.52
CA PRO A 116 2.15 1.87 10.97
C PRO A 116 2.13 0.66 10.03
N MET A 117 1.16 -0.21 10.20
CA MET A 117 0.95 -1.39 9.35
C MET A 117 -0.55 -1.68 9.19
N GLY A 118 -0.94 -2.27 8.08
CA GLY A 118 -2.27 -2.77 7.84
C GLY A 118 -2.53 -4.18 8.38
N GLN A 119 -3.73 -4.69 8.11
CA GLN A 119 -4.10 -6.07 8.44
C GLN A 119 -3.42 -7.06 7.48
N TYR A 120 -3.30 -6.67 6.22
CA TYR A 120 -2.72 -7.46 5.14
C TYR A 120 -1.64 -6.64 4.43
N ASP A 121 -0.80 -7.31 3.67
CA ASP A 121 0.29 -6.74 2.87
C ASP A 121 -0.18 -5.80 1.73
N PHE A 122 -1.49 -5.79 1.48
CA PHE A 122 -2.14 -4.90 0.49
C PHE A 122 -2.65 -3.60 1.10
N ASP A 123 -2.61 -3.49 2.41
CA ASP A 123 -2.95 -2.26 3.13
C ASP A 123 -1.73 -1.33 3.16
N LYS A 124 -1.99 -0.07 3.49
CA LYS A 124 -0.92 0.93 3.58
C LYS A 124 0.01 0.65 4.75
N GLU A 125 1.32 0.67 4.49
CA GLU A 125 2.35 0.37 5.46
C GLU A 125 3.45 1.42 5.51
N GLY A 126 4.05 1.57 6.69
CA GLY A 126 5.23 2.40 6.95
C GLY A 126 4.96 3.90 7.00
N MET A 127 5.49 4.53 8.03
CA MET A 127 5.58 5.98 8.18
C MET A 127 6.60 6.54 7.20
N LEU A 128 6.26 7.59 6.46
CA LEU A 128 7.19 8.27 5.57
C LEU A 128 8.35 8.87 6.39
N VAL A 129 9.59 8.56 6.02
CA VAL A 129 10.82 9.06 6.67
C VAL A 129 11.73 9.82 5.71
N GLU A 130 11.60 9.59 4.39
CA GLU A 130 12.28 10.34 3.32
C GLU A 130 11.32 10.52 2.13
N GLY A 131 11.49 11.61 1.36
CA GLY A 131 10.67 11.92 0.19
C GLY A 131 9.36 12.65 0.52
N PHE A 132 9.38 13.51 1.56
CA PHE A 132 8.22 14.33 1.97
C PHE A 132 7.76 15.32 0.90
N ASP A 133 8.62 15.61 -0.07
CA ASP A 133 8.39 16.48 -1.23
C ASP A 133 7.94 15.73 -2.48
N GLN A 134 7.60 14.44 -2.34
CA GLN A 134 7.06 13.61 -3.41
C GLN A 134 5.53 13.45 -3.25
N LEU A 135 4.81 13.53 -4.38
CA LEU A 135 3.36 13.30 -4.39
C LEU A 135 3.06 11.89 -3.86
N SER A 136 2.16 11.79 -2.89
CA SER A 136 1.69 10.50 -2.39
C SER A 136 0.76 9.81 -3.37
N SER A 137 0.44 8.56 -3.13
CA SER A 137 -0.49 7.78 -3.92
C SER A 137 -1.56 7.10 -3.07
N ILE A 138 -2.53 6.47 -3.73
CA ILE A 138 -3.64 5.77 -3.06
C ILE A 138 -3.15 4.59 -2.20
N ILE A 139 -1.98 4.02 -2.50
CA ILE A 139 -1.43 2.85 -1.79
C ILE A 139 -0.46 3.22 -0.68
N GLU A 140 -0.32 4.50 -0.35
CA GLU A 140 0.71 4.99 0.56
C GLU A 140 0.12 5.76 1.73
N ILE A 141 0.83 5.75 2.87
CA ILE A 141 0.62 6.68 3.97
C ILE A 141 1.40 7.96 3.64
N TYR A 142 0.79 9.13 3.77
CA TYR A 142 1.49 10.41 3.83
C TYR A 142 1.49 10.92 5.27
N ASN A 143 2.62 11.43 5.72
CA ASN A 143 2.74 12.11 7.01
C ASN A 143 3.74 13.26 6.93
N ALA A 144 3.63 14.20 7.84
CA ALA A 144 4.55 15.34 7.95
C ALA A 144 5.92 14.89 8.45
N SER A 145 6.96 15.68 8.12
CA SER A 145 8.36 15.36 8.42
C SER A 145 8.71 15.30 9.91
N TYR A 146 7.88 15.88 10.78
CA TYR A 146 8.11 15.85 12.24
C TYR A 146 7.68 14.51 12.89
N TYR A 147 6.90 13.68 12.21
CA TYR A 147 6.39 12.42 12.80
C TYR A 147 7.49 11.47 13.23
N PRO A 148 8.49 11.13 12.39
CA PRO A 148 9.54 10.19 12.78
C PRO A 148 10.26 10.61 14.05
N ALA A 149 10.65 11.88 14.13
CA ALA A 149 11.36 12.40 15.29
C ALA A 149 10.55 12.31 16.60
N LEU A 150 9.23 12.57 16.54
CA LEU A 150 8.36 12.48 17.70
C LEU A 150 8.11 11.02 18.12
N ILE A 151 7.92 10.12 17.18
CA ILE A 151 7.75 8.68 17.45
C ILE A 151 9.05 8.08 18.02
N GLU A 152 10.21 8.43 17.48
CA GLU A 152 11.51 7.99 17.99
C GLU A 152 11.76 8.53 19.41
N LYS A 153 11.39 9.78 19.69
CA LYS A 153 11.46 10.36 21.04
C LYS A 153 10.56 9.62 22.07
N LEU A 154 9.50 8.96 21.63
CA LEU A 154 8.65 8.09 22.45
C LEU A 154 9.27 6.70 22.72
N GLY A 155 10.48 6.43 22.20
CA GLY A 155 11.23 5.19 22.40
C GLY A 155 10.91 4.11 21.37
N TYR A 156 10.22 4.45 20.28
CA TYR A 156 10.02 3.55 19.16
C TYR A 156 11.31 3.44 18.32
N THR A 157 11.59 2.26 17.84
CA THR A 157 12.77 1.95 17.02
C THR A 157 12.37 1.33 15.69
N LYS A 158 13.27 1.38 14.72
CA LYS A 158 13.06 0.77 13.40
C LYS A 158 12.84 -0.74 13.51
N ALA A 159 11.76 -1.24 12.92
CA ALA A 159 11.52 -2.67 12.70
C ALA A 159 11.88 -3.08 11.25
N ALA A 160 11.41 -2.32 10.25
CA ALA A 160 11.72 -2.52 8.85
C ALA A 160 11.59 -1.20 8.08
N ASP A 161 12.29 -1.10 6.96
CA ASP A 161 12.10 -0.02 5.99
C ASP A 161 11.66 -0.58 4.64
N TRP A 162 10.81 0.19 3.96
CA TRP A 162 10.47 0.02 2.55
C TRP A 162 10.99 1.21 1.76
N VAL A 163 11.43 0.94 0.55
CA VAL A 163 11.79 1.96 -0.44
C VAL A 163 10.79 1.94 -1.58
N GLN A 164 10.58 3.08 -2.18
CA GLN A 164 9.75 3.25 -3.35
C GLN A 164 10.59 3.84 -4.47
N THR A 165 10.48 3.23 -5.65
CA THR A 165 11.28 3.63 -6.81
C THR A 165 10.43 4.22 -7.91
N ARG A 166 10.99 5.22 -8.60
CA ARG A 166 10.45 5.79 -9.83
C ARG A 166 11.38 5.48 -10.99
N MET A 167 10.81 5.20 -12.15
CA MET A 167 11.53 4.89 -13.38
C MET A 167 10.88 5.63 -14.55
N GLU A 168 11.68 6.15 -15.46
CA GLU A 168 11.17 6.63 -16.73
C GLU A 168 10.78 5.43 -17.61
N ILE A 169 9.60 5.48 -18.22
CA ILE A 169 9.15 4.43 -19.13
C ILE A 169 9.88 4.59 -20.47
N PRO A 170 10.70 3.59 -20.88
CA PRO A 170 11.43 3.69 -22.12
C PRO A 170 10.49 3.59 -23.32
N LYS A 171 10.78 4.35 -24.39
CA LYS A 171 9.99 4.30 -25.65
C LYS A 171 10.05 2.95 -26.32
N VAL A 172 11.13 2.21 -26.13
CA VAL A 172 11.36 0.88 -26.68
C VAL A 172 11.76 -0.06 -25.55
N VAL A 173 11.27 -1.28 -25.59
CA VAL A 173 11.64 -2.30 -24.60
C VAL A 173 13.17 -2.47 -24.57
N PRO A 174 13.81 -2.37 -23.40
CA PRO A 174 15.25 -2.59 -23.27
C PRO A 174 15.67 -3.96 -23.83
N LYS A 175 16.74 -3.98 -24.64
CA LYS A 175 17.25 -5.23 -25.29
C LYS A 175 17.50 -6.36 -24.28
N MET A 176 17.85 -6.02 -23.05
CA MET A 176 18.05 -7.00 -21.98
C MET A 176 16.74 -7.73 -21.67
N TYR A 177 15.61 -7.00 -21.50
CA TYR A 177 14.32 -7.65 -21.25
C TYR A 177 13.90 -8.53 -22.43
N SER A 178 13.98 -8.04 -23.67
CA SER A 178 13.61 -8.83 -24.85
C SER A 178 14.43 -10.11 -24.97
N ARG A 179 15.73 -10.05 -24.69
CA ARG A 179 16.60 -11.24 -24.71
C ARG A 179 16.24 -12.26 -23.66
N VAL A 180 16.00 -11.80 -22.41
CA VAL A 180 15.65 -12.67 -21.30
C VAL A 180 14.23 -13.23 -21.45
N ALA A 181 13.29 -12.41 -21.94
CA ALA A 181 11.93 -12.84 -22.25
C ALA A 181 11.90 -13.91 -23.36
N LYS A 182 12.73 -13.75 -24.40
CA LYS A 182 12.89 -14.75 -25.44
C LYS A 182 13.39 -16.09 -24.88
N TYR A 183 14.40 -16.07 -24.02
CA TYR A 183 14.90 -17.27 -23.35
C TYR A 183 13.79 -17.94 -22.50
N ALA A 184 13.06 -17.17 -21.71
CA ALA A 184 11.99 -17.70 -20.89
C ALA A 184 10.87 -18.37 -21.71
N ARG A 185 10.52 -17.82 -22.87
CA ARG A 185 9.56 -18.43 -23.80
C ARG A 185 10.09 -19.73 -24.44
N GLU A 186 11.28 -19.67 -24.98
CA GLU A 186 11.82 -20.77 -25.79
C GLU A 186 12.32 -21.95 -24.94
N THR A 187 12.86 -21.68 -23.75
CA THR A 187 13.47 -22.69 -22.88
C THR A 187 12.54 -23.20 -21.80
N LEU A 188 11.67 -22.32 -21.27
CA LEU A 188 10.79 -22.68 -20.15
C LEU A 188 9.31 -22.78 -20.55
N GLY A 189 8.98 -22.60 -21.83
CA GLY A 189 7.61 -22.67 -22.32
C GLY A 189 6.66 -21.63 -21.73
N LEU A 190 7.21 -20.49 -21.22
CA LEU A 190 6.40 -19.49 -20.55
C LEU A 190 5.62 -18.63 -21.53
N LYS A 191 4.38 -18.31 -21.19
CA LYS A 191 3.47 -17.54 -22.05
C LYS A 191 2.88 -16.36 -21.29
N VAL A 192 2.77 -15.23 -22.00
CA VAL A 192 1.96 -14.08 -21.52
C VAL A 192 0.50 -14.37 -21.80
N LYS A 193 -0.35 -14.18 -20.79
CA LYS A 193 -1.79 -14.29 -20.93
C LYS A 193 -2.48 -12.99 -20.50
N LYS A 194 -3.35 -12.49 -21.35
CA LYS A 194 -4.27 -11.39 -21.04
C LYS A 194 -5.63 -11.96 -20.64
N LEU A 195 -6.20 -11.40 -19.59
CA LEU A 195 -7.44 -11.89 -19.00
C LEU A 195 -8.62 -10.97 -19.29
N THR A 196 -9.78 -11.57 -19.53
CA THR A 196 -11.07 -10.89 -19.50
C THR A 196 -11.59 -10.75 -18.08
N THR A 197 -12.53 -9.82 -17.86
CA THR A 197 -13.21 -9.66 -16.57
C THR A 197 -13.85 -10.98 -16.11
N ARG A 198 -14.43 -11.74 -17.04
CA ARG A 198 -15.09 -13.01 -16.74
C ARG A 198 -14.12 -14.06 -16.23
N GLU A 199 -12.95 -14.18 -16.85
CA GLU A 199 -11.89 -15.10 -16.40
C GLU A 199 -11.40 -14.75 -15.00
N ILE A 200 -11.20 -13.45 -14.71
CA ILE A 200 -10.74 -13.02 -13.39
C ILE A 200 -11.80 -13.33 -12.32
N THR A 201 -13.07 -12.96 -12.54
CA THR A 201 -14.12 -13.04 -11.51
C THR A 201 -14.77 -14.41 -11.43
N LYS A 202 -15.11 -15.02 -12.58
CA LYS A 202 -15.84 -16.28 -12.66
C LYS A 202 -14.98 -17.47 -13.09
N GLY A 203 -13.91 -17.21 -13.84
CA GLY A 203 -12.96 -18.23 -14.32
C GLY A 203 -11.92 -18.66 -13.29
N GLY A 204 -11.96 -18.11 -12.06
CA GLY A 204 -11.09 -18.48 -10.96
C GLY A 204 -9.70 -17.85 -10.99
N TYR A 205 -9.36 -17.03 -11.99
CA TYR A 205 -8.03 -16.40 -12.08
C TYR A 205 -7.76 -15.45 -10.91
N GLY A 206 -8.75 -14.72 -10.40
CA GLY A 206 -8.59 -13.89 -9.21
C GLY A 206 -8.05 -14.70 -8.01
N LYS A 207 -8.64 -15.85 -7.73
CA LYS A 207 -8.17 -16.73 -6.64
C LYS A 207 -6.78 -17.29 -6.91
N ARG A 208 -6.46 -17.68 -8.15
CA ARG A 208 -5.12 -18.19 -8.54
C ARG A 208 -4.04 -17.11 -8.42
N ILE A 209 -4.34 -15.85 -8.80
CA ILE A 209 -3.44 -14.71 -8.63
C ILE A 209 -3.13 -14.49 -7.14
N PHE A 210 -4.15 -14.44 -6.29
CA PHE A 210 -3.94 -14.26 -4.85
C PHE A 210 -3.23 -15.46 -4.20
N HIS A 211 -3.42 -16.67 -4.71
CA HIS A 211 -2.65 -17.82 -4.26
C HIS A 211 -1.15 -17.64 -4.55
N LEU A 212 -0.80 -17.23 -5.78
CA LEU A 212 0.58 -16.90 -6.13
C LEU A 212 1.15 -15.76 -5.27
N LEU A 213 0.36 -14.69 -5.01
CA LEU A 213 0.78 -13.58 -4.14
C LEU A 213 1.06 -14.07 -2.72
N ASN A 214 0.17 -14.90 -2.15
CA ASN A 214 0.38 -15.47 -0.82
C ASN A 214 1.65 -16.33 -0.74
N GLU A 215 1.91 -17.13 -1.79
CA GLU A 215 3.12 -17.95 -1.87
C GLU A 215 4.39 -17.10 -1.97
N ALA A 216 4.40 -16.12 -2.89
CA ALA A 216 5.56 -15.27 -3.15
C ALA A 216 5.88 -14.31 -2.00
N TYR A 217 4.86 -13.79 -1.31
CA TYR A 217 5.01 -12.78 -0.25
C TYR A 217 5.12 -13.39 1.14
N SER A 218 4.86 -14.70 1.29
CA SER A 218 4.89 -15.37 2.60
C SER A 218 6.15 -15.11 3.44
N PRO A 219 7.37 -15.01 2.88
CA PRO A 219 8.57 -14.74 3.68
C PRO A 219 8.79 -13.26 4.00
N LEU A 220 7.97 -12.32 3.44
CA LEU A 220 8.16 -10.90 3.64
C LEU A 220 7.76 -10.44 5.04
N PHE A 221 8.45 -9.42 5.55
CA PHE A 221 8.21 -8.87 6.88
C PHE A 221 6.76 -8.47 7.09
N GLY A 222 6.18 -8.93 8.18
CA GLY A 222 4.80 -8.58 8.56
C GLY A 222 3.70 -9.26 7.75
N PHE A 223 4.04 -9.98 6.69
CA PHE A 223 3.06 -10.61 5.79
C PHE A 223 2.03 -11.48 6.52
N THR A 224 0.79 -11.29 6.12
CA THR A 224 -0.35 -12.08 6.58
C THR A 224 -1.21 -12.50 5.40
N GLU A 225 -1.47 -13.80 5.31
CA GLU A 225 -2.31 -14.36 4.25
C GLU A 225 -3.74 -13.82 4.32
N MET A 226 -4.24 -13.34 3.19
CA MET A 226 -5.61 -12.85 3.06
C MET A 226 -6.59 -14.01 3.01
N PRO A 227 -7.67 -14.00 3.82
CA PRO A 227 -8.71 -15.03 3.79
C PRO A 227 -9.41 -15.12 2.42
N PRO A 228 -9.86 -16.30 1.97
CA PRO A 228 -10.53 -16.47 0.67
C PRO A 228 -11.72 -15.54 0.43
N GLN A 229 -12.51 -15.25 1.46
CA GLN A 229 -13.64 -14.31 1.37
C GLN A 229 -13.18 -12.89 1.07
N GLN A 230 -12.10 -12.45 1.70
CA GLN A 230 -11.49 -11.14 1.47
C GLN A 230 -10.89 -11.06 0.06
N VAL A 231 -10.22 -12.13 -0.40
CA VAL A 231 -9.71 -12.25 -1.78
C VAL A 231 -10.83 -12.05 -2.79
N GLU A 232 -11.98 -12.68 -2.59
CA GLU A 232 -13.12 -12.54 -3.49
C GLU A 232 -13.69 -11.12 -3.49
N GLN A 233 -13.80 -10.50 -2.31
CA GLN A 233 -14.25 -9.12 -2.17
C GLN A 233 -13.30 -8.16 -2.90
N TYR A 234 -11.99 -8.24 -2.66
CA TYR A 234 -10.98 -7.43 -3.32
C TYR A 234 -10.97 -7.63 -4.83
N THR A 235 -11.02 -8.90 -5.29
CA THR A 235 -11.08 -9.20 -6.72
C THR A 235 -12.28 -8.53 -7.38
N ASN A 236 -13.47 -8.64 -6.80
CA ASN A 236 -14.69 -8.07 -7.36
C ASN A 236 -14.70 -6.53 -7.32
N GLN A 237 -14.10 -5.93 -6.30
CA GLN A 237 -14.01 -4.49 -6.14
C GLN A 237 -13.01 -3.87 -7.12
N TYR A 238 -11.81 -4.42 -7.20
CA TYR A 238 -10.71 -3.80 -7.95
C TYR A 238 -10.66 -4.20 -9.43
N VAL A 239 -11.11 -5.41 -9.81
CA VAL A 239 -11.09 -5.86 -11.21
C VAL A 239 -11.85 -4.96 -12.17
N ARG A 240 -12.87 -4.24 -11.67
CA ARG A 240 -13.66 -3.29 -12.47
C ARG A 240 -12.97 -1.96 -12.69
N LEU A 241 -12.03 -1.61 -11.82
CA LEU A 241 -11.30 -0.34 -11.84
C LEU A 241 -10.04 -0.44 -12.70
N VAL A 242 -9.38 -1.59 -12.72
CA VAL A 242 -8.13 -1.80 -13.47
C VAL A 242 -8.42 -2.01 -14.96
N ASP A 243 -7.70 -1.28 -15.81
CA ASP A 243 -7.63 -1.60 -17.25
C ASP A 243 -6.90 -2.95 -17.41
N LYS A 244 -7.57 -3.93 -18.01
CA LYS A 244 -7.05 -5.31 -18.13
C LYS A 244 -5.79 -5.41 -18.98
N ARG A 245 -5.53 -4.40 -19.84
CA ARG A 245 -4.25 -4.31 -20.56
C ARG A 245 -3.07 -4.13 -19.59
N LEU A 246 -3.32 -3.49 -18.44
CA LEU A 246 -2.36 -3.22 -17.37
C LEU A 246 -2.17 -4.38 -16.38
N LEU A 247 -2.84 -5.51 -16.63
CA LEU A 247 -2.66 -6.77 -15.91
C LEU A 247 -1.96 -7.78 -16.82
N THR A 248 -0.82 -8.32 -16.37
CA THR A 248 -0.08 -9.35 -17.07
C THR A 248 0.01 -10.59 -16.21
N ILE A 249 -0.32 -11.72 -16.81
CA ILE A 249 -0.17 -13.07 -16.23
C ILE A 249 0.84 -13.83 -17.05
N ILE A 250 1.72 -14.57 -16.39
CA ILE A 250 2.65 -15.50 -17.01
C ILE A 250 2.23 -16.91 -16.59
N GLU A 251 1.99 -17.76 -17.58
CA GLU A 251 1.67 -19.18 -17.40
C GLU A 251 2.78 -20.06 -17.95
N ASN A 252 2.97 -21.23 -17.35
CA ASN A 252 3.80 -22.31 -17.88
C ASN A 252 2.98 -23.20 -18.84
N GLU A 253 3.61 -24.26 -19.38
CA GLU A 253 2.97 -25.23 -20.30
C GLU A 253 1.77 -25.97 -19.68
N LYS A 254 1.73 -26.09 -18.35
CA LYS A 254 0.62 -26.70 -17.59
C LYS A 254 -0.49 -25.73 -17.25
N GLU A 255 -0.46 -24.51 -17.80
CA GLU A 255 -1.37 -23.42 -17.49
C GLU A 255 -1.35 -22.99 -16.02
N GLU A 256 -0.26 -23.26 -15.28
CA GLU A 256 -0.07 -22.72 -13.92
C GLU A 256 0.39 -21.27 -14.00
N ILE A 257 -0.17 -20.41 -13.16
CA ILE A 257 0.31 -19.03 -13.02
C ILE A 257 1.65 -19.05 -12.29
N VAL A 258 2.72 -18.63 -12.98
CA VAL A 258 4.06 -18.54 -12.41
C VAL A 258 4.52 -17.09 -12.21
N GLY A 259 3.75 -16.15 -12.72
CA GLY A 259 4.00 -14.74 -12.53
C GLY A 259 2.78 -13.87 -12.77
N THR A 260 2.71 -12.74 -12.07
CA THR A 260 1.70 -11.71 -12.27
C THR A 260 2.26 -10.32 -12.01
N CYS A 261 1.78 -9.35 -12.80
CA CYS A 261 2.02 -7.93 -12.57
C CYS A 261 0.70 -7.18 -12.73
N VAL A 262 0.26 -6.53 -11.66
CA VAL A 262 -0.95 -5.70 -11.63
C VAL A 262 -0.53 -4.25 -11.52
N THR A 263 -0.91 -3.45 -12.50
CA THR A 263 -0.58 -2.03 -12.53
C THR A 263 -1.82 -1.19 -12.80
N MET A 264 -1.77 0.09 -12.44
CA MET A 264 -2.90 1.01 -12.60
C MET A 264 -2.38 2.43 -12.81
N GLY A 265 -3.05 3.22 -13.64
CA GLY A 265 -2.78 4.65 -13.72
C GLY A 265 -2.95 5.33 -12.35
N SER A 266 -2.08 6.28 -12.02
CA SER A 266 -2.18 7.05 -10.78
C SER A 266 -3.55 7.72 -10.66
N LEU A 267 -4.08 7.72 -9.43
CA LEU A 267 -5.31 8.41 -9.04
C LEU A 267 -5.05 9.61 -8.12
N SER A 268 -3.79 9.97 -7.93
CA SER A 268 -3.39 10.95 -6.92
C SER A 268 -4.04 12.32 -7.13
N GLN A 269 -4.06 12.83 -8.35
CA GLN A 269 -4.70 14.11 -8.66
C GLN A 269 -6.23 14.03 -8.57
N ALA A 270 -6.80 12.91 -8.97
CA ALA A 270 -8.25 12.70 -8.89
C ALA A 270 -8.72 12.67 -7.42
N LEU A 271 -8.00 11.97 -6.55
CA LEU A 271 -8.28 11.92 -5.11
C LEU A 271 -8.09 13.26 -4.42
N ARG A 272 -7.07 14.04 -4.78
CA ARG A 272 -6.88 15.40 -4.28
C ARG A 272 -8.03 16.31 -4.66
N LYS A 273 -8.48 16.28 -5.93
CA LYS A 273 -9.62 17.07 -6.41
C LYS A 273 -10.93 16.70 -5.71
N SER A 274 -11.16 15.43 -5.45
CA SER A 274 -12.34 14.93 -4.75
C SER A 274 -12.23 15.10 -3.23
N ARG A 275 -11.06 15.45 -2.68
CA ARG A 275 -10.75 15.47 -1.23
C ARG A 275 -11.14 14.15 -0.52
N GLY A 276 -10.95 13.00 -1.21
CA GLY A 276 -11.33 11.69 -0.69
C GLY A 276 -12.84 11.40 -0.67
N ARG A 277 -13.68 12.32 -1.18
CA ARG A 277 -15.14 12.18 -1.19
C ARG A 277 -15.62 11.71 -2.56
N LEU A 278 -16.32 10.59 -2.63
CA LEU A 278 -16.91 10.10 -3.87
C LEU A 278 -18.18 10.84 -4.25
N PHE A 279 -19.01 11.19 -3.28
CA PHE A 279 -20.30 11.86 -3.51
C PHE A 279 -20.25 13.33 -3.15
N PRO A 280 -21.01 14.22 -3.87
CA PRO A 280 -21.88 13.87 -5.01
C PRO A 280 -21.15 13.69 -6.35
N PHE A 281 -19.99 14.30 -6.59
CA PHE A 281 -19.35 14.36 -7.92
C PHE A 281 -17.89 13.88 -7.93
N GLY A 282 -17.31 13.48 -6.77
CA GLY A 282 -15.91 13.08 -6.68
C GLY A 282 -15.58 11.82 -7.51
N TRP A 283 -16.53 10.90 -7.67
CA TRP A 283 -16.39 9.71 -8.50
C TRP A 283 -16.12 10.03 -9.99
N LEU A 284 -16.58 11.20 -10.49
CA LEU A 284 -16.29 11.65 -11.86
C LEU A 284 -14.79 11.88 -12.08
N HIS A 285 -14.09 12.43 -11.07
CA HIS A 285 -12.64 12.64 -11.15
C HIS A 285 -11.89 11.32 -11.24
N LEU A 286 -12.32 10.31 -10.47
CA LEU A 286 -11.68 8.99 -10.47
C LEU A 286 -11.93 8.26 -11.79
N ILE A 287 -13.19 8.21 -12.25
CA ILE A 287 -13.51 7.57 -13.54
C ILE A 287 -12.82 8.30 -14.70
N GLY A 288 -12.77 9.62 -14.64
CA GLY A 288 -12.07 10.45 -15.62
C GLY A 288 -10.60 10.08 -15.73
N SER A 289 -9.91 9.93 -14.58
CA SER A 289 -8.50 9.51 -14.53
C SER A 289 -8.28 8.08 -15.01
N LEU A 290 -9.21 7.17 -14.68
CA LEU A 290 -9.07 5.76 -15.06
C LEU A 290 -9.37 5.46 -16.53
N LYS A 291 -10.26 6.25 -17.17
CA LYS A 291 -10.79 5.89 -18.51
C LYS A 291 -10.46 6.87 -19.63
N TRP A 292 -10.31 8.15 -19.34
CA TRP A 292 -10.27 9.17 -20.38
C TRP A 292 -9.01 10.03 -20.38
N LYS A 293 -8.49 10.36 -19.22
CA LYS A 293 -7.31 11.21 -19.09
C LYS A 293 -6.43 10.70 -17.95
N HIS A 294 -5.61 9.70 -18.25
CA HIS A 294 -4.64 9.17 -17.30
C HIS A 294 -3.68 10.27 -16.83
N GLU A 295 -3.27 10.18 -15.58
CA GLU A 295 -2.07 10.86 -15.09
C GLU A 295 -0.87 10.26 -15.81
N ASP A 296 0.24 10.97 -15.88
CA ASP A 296 1.42 10.50 -16.65
C ASP A 296 2.23 9.40 -15.93
N THR A 297 1.73 8.93 -14.79
CA THR A 297 2.39 7.95 -13.93
C THR A 297 1.54 6.69 -13.82
N VAL A 298 2.15 5.52 -14.04
CA VAL A 298 1.58 4.21 -13.71
C VAL A 298 2.14 3.71 -12.39
N GLN A 299 1.25 3.22 -11.51
CA GLN A 299 1.60 2.59 -10.24
C GLN A 299 1.70 1.08 -10.43
N LEU A 300 2.85 0.50 -10.06
CA LEU A 300 3.07 -0.94 -10.04
C LEU A 300 2.56 -1.45 -8.67
N LEU A 301 1.31 -1.92 -8.63
CA LEU A 301 0.62 -2.25 -7.40
C LEU A 301 1.09 -3.58 -6.81
N LEU A 302 1.13 -4.62 -7.65
CA LEU A 302 1.46 -5.98 -7.24
C LEU A 302 2.34 -6.62 -8.31
N ILE A 303 3.44 -7.23 -7.89
CA ILE A 303 4.29 -8.04 -8.76
C ILE A 303 4.70 -9.29 -7.99
N ALA A 304 4.45 -10.46 -8.56
CA ALA A 304 4.83 -11.72 -7.96
C ALA A 304 5.37 -12.69 -9.00
N VAL A 305 6.39 -13.44 -8.59
CA VAL A 305 6.94 -14.56 -9.33
C VAL A 305 6.99 -15.75 -8.38
N LYS A 306 6.46 -16.90 -8.84
CA LYS A 306 6.49 -18.15 -8.09
C LYS A 306 7.93 -18.46 -7.68
N PRO A 307 8.19 -18.85 -6.41
CA PRO A 307 9.56 -19.03 -5.89
C PRO A 307 10.48 -19.85 -6.82
N ASP A 308 9.99 -20.96 -7.36
CA ASP A 308 10.73 -21.86 -8.25
C ASP A 308 11.06 -21.23 -9.62
N TYR A 309 10.41 -20.14 -9.99
CA TYR A 309 10.61 -19.42 -11.25
C TYR A 309 11.34 -18.09 -11.09
N GLN A 310 11.76 -17.75 -9.86
CA GLN A 310 12.54 -16.52 -9.61
C GLN A 310 13.94 -16.62 -10.24
N GLY A 311 14.34 -15.54 -10.91
CA GLY A 311 15.64 -15.49 -11.63
C GLY A 311 15.61 -16.06 -13.05
N TYR A 312 14.51 -16.65 -13.50
CA TYR A 312 14.37 -17.25 -14.82
C TYR A 312 13.68 -16.37 -15.87
N GLY A 313 13.62 -15.08 -15.64
CA GLY A 313 13.17 -14.09 -16.63
C GLY A 313 11.67 -13.83 -16.70
N VAL A 314 10.90 -14.32 -15.71
CA VAL A 314 9.44 -14.10 -15.65
C VAL A 314 9.09 -12.61 -15.64
N SER A 315 9.79 -11.80 -14.86
CA SER A 315 9.57 -10.34 -14.83
C SER A 315 9.94 -9.66 -16.15
N ALA A 316 10.93 -10.17 -16.90
CA ALA A 316 11.26 -9.63 -18.22
C ALA A 316 10.10 -9.83 -19.22
N LEU A 317 9.39 -10.96 -19.16
CA LEU A 317 8.17 -11.17 -19.95
C LEU A 317 7.08 -10.17 -19.60
N MET A 318 6.90 -9.85 -18.30
CA MET A 318 5.91 -8.87 -17.85
C MET A 318 6.22 -7.47 -18.41
N PHE A 319 7.48 -7.03 -18.33
CA PHE A 319 7.86 -5.69 -18.81
C PHE A 319 7.92 -5.60 -20.32
N GLU A 320 8.28 -6.66 -21.01
CA GLU A 320 8.21 -6.71 -22.48
C GLU A 320 6.77 -6.54 -22.97
N ASP A 321 5.79 -7.08 -22.23
CA ASP A 321 4.36 -6.94 -22.52
C ASP A 321 3.81 -5.55 -22.12
N LEU A 322 4.20 -5.03 -20.96
CA LEU A 322 3.60 -3.82 -20.39
C LEU A 322 4.18 -2.52 -20.92
N ILE A 323 5.48 -2.43 -21.23
CA ILE A 323 6.13 -1.19 -21.70
C ILE A 323 5.47 -0.64 -22.97
N PRO A 324 5.16 -1.42 -24.02
CA PRO A 324 4.42 -0.91 -25.19
C PRO A 324 3.03 -0.36 -24.81
N ILE A 325 2.33 -1.03 -23.90
CA ILE A 325 1.00 -0.62 -23.45
C ILE A 325 1.08 0.68 -22.66
N TYR A 326 2.10 0.86 -21.81
CA TYR A 326 2.32 2.11 -21.09
C TYR A 326 2.55 3.28 -22.04
N ASN A 327 3.34 3.07 -23.10
CA ASN A 327 3.59 4.09 -24.13
C ASN A 327 2.30 4.42 -24.91
N GLU A 328 1.49 3.42 -25.28
CA GLU A 328 0.19 3.61 -25.96
C GLU A 328 -0.76 4.44 -25.10
N LEU A 329 -0.79 4.20 -23.76
CA LEU A 329 -1.62 4.92 -22.82
C LEU A 329 -1.06 6.29 -22.40
N GLY A 330 0.14 6.65 -22.86
CA GLY A 330 0.75 7.95 -22.61
C GLY A 330 1.42 8.10 -21.26
N PHE A 331 1.68 7.00 -20.54
CA PHE A 331 2.46 7.06 -19.31
C PHE A 331 3.92 7.39 -19.59
N LYS A 332 4.50 8.22 -18.73
CA LYS A 332 5.92 8.62 -18.78
C LYS A 332 6.73 7.98 -17.66
N TRP A 333 6.08 7.79 -16.52
CA TRP A 333 6.70 7.33 -15.28
C TRP A 333 6.04 6.06 -14.79
N ALA A 334 6.85 5.15 -14.27
CA ALA A 334 6.40 4.01 -13.49
C ALA A 334 6.91 4.16 -12.06
N GLU A 335 6.03 4.02 -11.08
CA GLU A 335 6.37 3.99 -9.67
C GLU A 335 6.07 2.60 -9.11
N ALA A 336 7.12 1.94 -8.59
CA ALA A 336 6.94 0.70 -7.86
C ALA A 336 6.42 1.00 -6.45
N GLY A 337 5.51 0.18 -5.95
CA GLY A 337 4.99 0.28 -4.59
C GLY A 337 6.08 0.09 -3.54
N PRO A 338 5.77 0.24 -2.26
CA PRO A 338 6.74 0.03 -1.20
C PRO A 338 7.36 -1.36 -1.25
N GLN A 339 8.69 -1.45 -1.37
CA GLN A 339 9.47 -2.68 -1.46
C GLN A 339 10.43 -2.75 -0.29
N LEU A 340 10.49 -3.87 0.43
CA LEU A 340 11.43 -4.03 1.54
C LEU A 340 12.87 -3.71 1.11
N GLU A 341 13.56 -2.85 1.86
CA GLU A 341 14.91 -2.37 1.51
C GLU A 341 15.94 -3.49 1.32
N TYR A 342 15.74 -4.63 1.97
CA TYR A 342 16.62 -5.80 1.86
C TYR A 342 16.15 -6.83 0.82
N ASN A 343 15.04 -6.60 0.12
CA ASN A 343 14.59 -7.46 -0.99
C ASN A 343 15.37 -7.18 -2.27
N HIS A 344 16.68 -7.47 -2.23
CA HIS A 344 17.59 -7.18 -3.34
C HIS A 344 17.20 -7.87 -4.66
N LYS A 345 16.52 -9.02 -4.60
CA LYS A 345 16.03 -9.72 -5.80
C LYS A 345 15.00 -8.88 -6.52
N GLU A 346 14.04 -8.36 -5.80
CA GLU A 346 12.99 -7.49 -6.34
C GLU A 346 13.57 -6.15 -6.83
N LEU A 347 14.38 -5.49 -6.02
CA LEU A 347 14.99 -4.20 -6.39
C LEU A 347 15.90 -4.32 -7.61
N SER A 348 16.57 -5.45 -7.82
CA SER A 348 17.48 -5.64 -8.93
C SER A 348 16.79 -5.77 -10.30
N GLN A 349 15.51 -6.15 -10.36
CA GLN A 349 14.78 -6.28 -11.62
C GLN A 349 14.58 -4.93 -12.34
N TRP A 350 14.60 -3.82 -11.60
CA TRP A 350 14.42 -2.48 -12.13
C TRP A 350 15.69 -1.87 -12.76
N ARG A 351 16.88 -2.45 -12.53
CA ARG A 351 18.17 -1.89 -13.00
C ARG A 351 18.19 -1.47 -14.46
N PRO A 352 17.57 -2.23 -15.42
CA PRO A 352 17.54 -1.81 -16.80
C PRO A 352 16.75 -0.53 -17.10
N LEU A 353 15.96 -0.06 -16.13
CA LEU A 353 15.14 1.15 -16.19
C LEU A 353 15.73 2.31 -15.39
N ASN A 354 16.96 2.19 -14.86
CA ASN A 354 17.63 3.21 -14.05
C ASN A 354 16.75 3.75 -12.91
N PRO A 355 16.37 2.91 -11.93
CA PRO A 355 15.45 3.28 -10.88
C PRO A 355 16.05 4.35 -9.96
N GLU A 356 15.24 5.32 -9.57
CA GLU A 356 15.52 6.31 -8.54
C GLU A 356 14.69 6.00 -7.29
N ILE A 357 15.31 5.93 -6.11
CA ILE A 357 14.57 5.83 -4.86
C ILE A 357 14.03 7.21 -4.52
N ILE A 358 12.71 7.34 -4.52
CA ILE A 358 12.01 8.61 -4.30
C ILE A 358 11.42 8.76 -2.90
N LYS A 359 11.14 7.66 -2.20
CA LYS A 359 10.59 7.66 -0.85
C LYS A 359 11.14 6.49 -0.04
N ARG A 360 11.20 6.70 1.29
CA ARG A 360 11.46 5.64 2.28
C ARG A 360 10.39 5.69 3.34
N ARG A 361 9.96 4.50 3.77
CA ARG A 361 8.94 4.32 4.80
C ARG A 361 9.47 3.39 5.88
N ARG A 362 9.03 3.61 7.11
CA ARG A 362 9.51 2.84 8.27
C ARG A 362 8.36 2.28 9.08
N CYS A 363 8.43 0.99 9.36
CA CYS A 363 7.69 0.40 10.45
C CYS A 363 8.49 0.57 11.74
N TYR A 364 7.84 1.08 12.75
CA TYR A 364 8.38 1.23 14.10
C TYR A 364 7.90 0.12 15.02
N THR A 365 8.67 -0.14 16.07
CA THR A 365 8.29 -1.09 17.12
C THR A 365 8.76 -0.61 18.48
N LYS A 366 8.02 -0.98 19.53
CA LYS A 366 8.34 -0.73 20.94
C LYS A 366 7.78 -1.85 21.79
N ALA A 367 8.59 -2.37 22.74
CA ALA A 367 8.09 -3.25 23.78
C ALA A 367 7.22 -2.47 24.75
N ILE A 368 6.09 -3.05 25.20
CA ILE A 368 5.21 -2.50 26.24
C ILE A 368 5.25 -3.42 27.45
N LYS A 369 5.12 -2.80 28.63
CA LYS A 369 5.24 -3.49 29.91
C LYS A 369 3.90 -3.52 30.61
#